data_5cefb41e1a55b51528faadd7df200379
#
_entry.id   5cefb41e1a55b51528faadd7df200379
#
_cell.length_a   1.000
_cell.length_b   1.000
_cell.length_c   1.000
_cell.angle_alpha   90.00
_cell.angle_beta   90.00
_cell.angle_gamma   90.00
#
_symmetry.space_group_name_H-M   'P 1'
#
loop_
_entity.id
_entity.type
_entity.pdbx_description
1 polymer ?
#
loop_
_entity_poly.entity_id
_entity_poly.type
_entity_poly.pdbx_seq_one_letter_code
_entity_poly.pdbx_strand_id
1 'polypeptide(L)'
;MGVLSSHPFVKMNGLGNEIVVVDLRQNPARITAADARSAAAGVPYDQLMAIYPPRAVDADAFVCIFNNDGSEAGACGNGMRCVADILFKESRNASLMVETSAGLLKCWQGKTPLTSTVDMGLPRLRWDEIPLAREFCDTRRIELQIGPAERPILHSPSVANMGNPHAVFWVDDVEAYDLGKIGPVLENHPMFPGRANISLAQVVSREHLIVRTWERGAGLTRACGSAACAAVVCASRIQRTDRKATVSLPGGDLGIEWREDDHVLMSGPVEYEFEGRFDPALFETAEPVR
;
A
#
# COMPACT_ATOMS: atom_id res chain seq x y z
N MET A 1 -26.40 -12.50 13.76
CA MET A 1 -25.05 -12.22 14.29
C MET A 1 -24.10 -12.05 13.13
N GLY A 2 -23.26 -11.01 13.13
CA GLY A 2 -22.26 -10.79 12.09
C GLY A 2 -21.19 -11.89 12.10
N VAL A 3 -20.52 -12.07 10.95
CA VAL A 3 -19.51 -13.11 10.72
C VAL A 3 -18.34 -13.00 11.71
N LEU A 4 -18.01 -11.78 12.13
CA LEU A 4 -16.88 -11.49 13.02
C LEU A 4 -17.25 -11.52 14.51
N SER A 5 -18.51 -11.77 14.89
CA SER A 5 -18.96 -11.87 16.28
C SER A 5 -18.16 -12.95 17.02
N SER A 6 -17.46 -12.59 18.11
CA SER A 6 -16.54 -13.45 18.87
C SER A 6 -15.39 -14.05 18.06
N HIS A 7 -15.17 -13.61 16.81
CA HIS A 7 -14.09 -14.14 15.99
C HIS A 7 -12.74 -13.66 16.51
N PRO A 8 -11.69 -14.51 16.54
CA PRO A 8 -10.35 -14.08 16.91
C PRO A 8 -9.75 -13.18 15.83
N PHE A 9 -8.92 -12.24 16.24
CA PHE A 9 -8.14 -11.38 15.37
C PHE A 9 -6.72 -11.16 15.89
N VAL A 10 -5.83 -10.76 14.99
CA VAL A 10 -4.48 -10.30 15.34
C VAL A 10 -4.38 -8.83 14.89
N LYS A 11 -4.00 -7.95 15.82
CA LYS A 11 -3.68 -6.55 15.54
C LYS A 11 -2.18 -6.43 15.26
N MET A 12 -1.85 -5.85 14.13
CA MET A 12 -0.50 -5.67 13.63
C MET A 12 -0.29 -4.26 13.10
N ASN A 13 0.96 -3.87 12.91
CA ASN A 13 1.34 -2.60 12.36
C ASN A 13 2.37 -2.79 11.22
N GLY A 14 2.10 -2.16 10.08
CA GLY A 14 2.98 -2.14 8.93
C GLY A 14 3.56 -0.75 8.68
N LEU A 15 4.50 -0.29 9.52
CA LEU A 15 5.14 1.03 9.44
C LEU A 15 4.17 2.20 9.68
N GLY A 16 3.32 2.08 10.69
CA GLY A 16 2.34 3.10 11.06
C GLY A 16 1.01 2.95 10.30
N ASN A 17 0.85 1.88 9.52
CA ASN A 17 -0.42 1.44 8.96
C ASN A 17 -1.01 0.37 9.88
N GLU A 18 -2.14 0.65 10.50
CA GLU A 18 -2.81 -0.22 11.46
C GLU A 18 -3.59 -1.33 10.76
N ILE A 19 -3.22 -2.57 11.02
CA ILE A 19 -3.78 -3.74 10.34
C ILE A 19 -4.45 -4.66 11.35
N VAL A 20 -5.68 -5.08 11.06
CA VAL A 20 -6.34 -6.19 11.73
C VAL A 20 -6.39 -7.37 10.77
N VAL A 21 -5.91 -8.52 11.21
CA VAL A 21 -5.94 -9.77 10.43
C VAL A 21 -6.92 -10.73 11.07
N VAL A 22 -7.81 -11.31 10.26
CA VAL A 22 -8.75 -12.36 10.67
C VAL A 22 -8.57 -13.58 9.79
N ASP A 23 -8.51 -14.75 10.39
CA ASP A 23 -8.36 -16.02 9.67
C ASP A 23 -9.69 -16.76 9.57
N LEU A 24 -10.27 -16.75 8.38
CA LEU A 24 -11.54 -17.39 8.05
C LEU A 24 -11.35 -18.69 7.25
N ARG A 25 -10.14 -19.26 7.19
CA ARG A 25 -9.87 -20.48 6.41
C ARG A 25 -10.69 -21.68 6.92
N GLN A 26 -10.95 -21.75 8.22
CA GLN A 26 -11.72 -22.84 8.84
C GLN A 26 -13.24 -22.61 8.78
N ASN A 27 -13.68 -21.38 8.66
CA ASN A 27 -15.10 -21.00 8.53
C ASN A 27 -15.24 -19.84 7.54
N PRO A 28 -15.26 -20.11 6.23
CA PRO A 28 -15.11 -19.10 5.17
C PRO A 28 -16.41 -18.31 4.92
N ALA A 29 -17.04 -17.81 5.98
CA ALA A 29 -18.19 -16.92 5.86
C ALA A 29 -17.74 -15.54 5.32
N ARG A 30 -18.52 -14.97 4.39
CA ARG A 30 -18.17 -13.70 3.73
C ARG A 30 -18.39 -12.53 4.70
N ILE A 31 -17.35 -11.73 4.92
CA ILE A 31 -17.44 -10.44 5.60
C ILE A 31 -18.21 -9.45 4.72
N THR A 32 -19.12 -8.71 5.34
CA THR A 32 -19.85 -7.60 4.69
C THR A 32 -19.20 -6.26 5.02
N ALA A 33 -19.52 -5.21 4.25
CA ALA A 33 -19.10 -3.85 4.57
C ALA A 33 -19.56 -3.40 5.98
N ALA A 34 -20.73 -3.89 6.44
CA ALA A 34 -21.22 -3.61 7.77
C ALA A 34 -20.37 -4.30 8.85
N ASP A 35 -20.00 -5.58 8.65
CA ASP A 35 -19.10 -6.28 9.58
C ASP A 35 -17.74 -5.56 9.71
N ALA A 36 -17.17 -5.09 8.58
CA ALA A 36 -15.90 -4.36 8.59
C ALA A 36 -16.01 -3.04 9.37
N ARG A 37 -17.08 -2.25 9.16
CA ARG A 37 -17.32 -1.02 9.94
C ARG A 37 -17.51 -1.30 11.43
N SER A 38 -18.27 -2.34 11.78
CA SER A 38 -18.49 -2.74 13.17
C SER A 38 -17.17 -3.16 13.83
N ALA A 39 -16.35 -3.93 13.12
CA ALA A 39 -15.02 -4.31 13.59
C ALA A 39 -14.12 -3.07 13.85
N ALA A 40 -14.12 -2.10 12.92
CA ALA A 40 -13.36 -0.85 13.06
C ALA A 40 -13.81 0.00 14.25
N ALA A 41 -15.12 -0.02 14.59
CA ALA A 41 -15.65 0.71 15.74
C ALA A 41 -15.16 0.14 17.08
N GLY A 42 -14.94 -1.18 17.15
CA GLY A 42 -14.45 -1.84 18.36
C GLY A 42 -12.94 -1.93 18.44
N VAL A 43 -12.30 -2.16 17.31
CA VAL A 43 -10.82 -2.28 17.18
C VAL A 43 -10.40 -1.39 16.01
N PRO A 44 -9.95 -0.15 16.26
CA PRO A 44 -9.54 0.77 15.20
C PRO A 44 -8.44 0.18 14.30
N TYR A 45 -8.57 0.36 12.99
CA TYR A 45 -7.59 -0.05 11.99
C TYR A 45 -7.72 0.79 10.71
N ASP A 46 -6.69 0.79 9.88
CA ASP A 46 -6.75 1.33 8.52
C ASP A 46 -7.30 0.28 7.56
N GLN A 47 -6.79 -0.97 7.64
CA GLN A 47 -7.28 -2.11 6.86
C GLN A 47 -7.50 -3.36 7.71
N LEU A 48 -8.55 -4.11 7.36
CA LEU A 48 -8.81 -5.45 7.82
C LEU A 48 -8.45 -6.43 6.69
N MET A 49 -7.56 -7.38 6.99
CA MET A 49 -7.12 -8.43 6.09
C MET A 49 -7.81 -9.74 6.46
N ALA A 50 -8.75 -10.19 5.64
CA ALA A 50 -9.49 -11.43 5.87
C ALA A 50 -8.86 -12.57 5.04
N ILE A 51 -8.31 -13.58 5.71
CA ILE A 51 -7.67 -14.73 5.09
C ILE A 51 -8.72 -15.82 4.87
N TYR A 52 -8.88 -16.27 3.64
CA TYR A 52 -9.80 -17.33 3.21
C TYR A 52 -9.03 -18.51 2.61
N PRO A 53 -9.68 -19.68 2.46
CA PRO A 53 -9.12 -20.77 1.64
C PRO A 53 -8.77 -20.26 0.24
N PRO A 54 -7.69 -20.79 -0.38
CA PRO A 54 -7.30 -20.39 -1.74
C PRO A 54 -8.40 -20.70 -2.74
N ARG A 55 -8.53 -19.88 -3.77
CA ARG A 55 -9.44 -20.07 -4.91
C ARG A 55 -8.67 -20.58 -6.13
N ALA A 56 -7.47 -20.03 -6.34
CA ALA A 56 -6.57 -20.49 -7.40
C ALA A 56 -5.78 -21.71 -6.92
N VAL A 57 -5.49 -22.65 -7.85
CA VAL A 57 -4.78 -23.91 -7.58
C VAL A 57 -3.38 -23.65 -7.02
N ASP A 58 -2.72 -22.59 -7.50
CA ASP A 58 -1.35 -22.25 -7.13
C ASP A 58 -1.26 -21.27 -5.94
N ALA A 59 -2.38 -20.97 -5.28
CA ALA A 59 -2.41 -20.07 -4.14
C ALA A 59 -2.42 -20.85 -2.81
N ASP A 60 -1.72 -20.31 -1.80
CA ASP A 60 -1.75 -20.83 -0.43
C ASP A 60 -2.94 -20.26 0.37
N ALA A 61 -3.38 -19.05 0.02
CA ALA A 61 -4.53 -18.39 0.64
C ALA A 61 -5.14 -17.37 -0.31
N PHE A 62 -6.43 -17.02 -0.07
CA PHE A 62 -7.08 -15.85 -0.66
C PHE A 62 -7.27 -14.78 0.41
N VAL A 63 -6.96 -13.52 0.09
CA VAL A 63 -7.10 -12.39 1.03
C VAL A 63 -8.06 -11.35 0.47
N CYS A 64 -9.09 -11.02 1.25
CA CYS A 64 -9.98 -9.89 1.03
C CYS A 64 -9.54 -8.73 1.93
N ILE A 65 -9.49 -7.54 1.39
CA ILE A 65 -8.99 -6.34 2.08
C ILE A 65 -10.13 -5.35 2.24
N PHE A 66 -10.43 -4.95 3.47
CA PHE A 66 -11.45 -3.95 3.76
C PHE A 66 -10.81 -2.72 4.40
N ASN A 67 -11.20 -1.54 3.95
CA ASN A 67 -10.93 -0.30 4.65
C ASN A 67 -11.86 -0.17 5.88
N ASN A 68 -11.53 0.72 6.80
CA ASN A 68 -12.31 0.97 8.01
C ASN A 68 -13.74 1.50 7.73
N ASP A 69 -13.99 2.08 6.55
CA ASP A 69 -15.32 2.50 6.09
C ASP A 69 -16.16 1.36 5.50
N GLY A 70 -15.59 0.16 5.42
CA GLY A 70 -16.20 -1.06 4.87
C GLY A 70 -16.05 -1.21 3.35
N SER A 71 -15.41 -0.31 2.66
CA SER A 71 -15.08 -0.47 1.24
C SER A 71 -13.99 -1.53 1.05
N GLU A 72 -14.06 -2.27 -0.07
CA GLU A 72 -13.01 -3.24 -0.43
C GLU A 72 -11.85 -2.53 -1.14
N ALA A 73 -10.62 -2.90 -0.79
CA ALA A 73 -9.40 -2.48 -1.47
C ALA A 73 -8.82 -3.64 -2.29
N GLY A 74 -8.30 -3.34 -3.48
CA GLY A 74 -7.69 -4.35 -4.35
C GLY A 74 -6.31 -4.82 -3.89
N ALA A 75 -5.55 -3.95 -3.22
CA ALA A 75 -4.20 -4.22 -2.76
C ALA A 75 -3.84 -3.36 -1.54
N CYS A 76 -3.07 -3.94 -0.63
CA CYS A 76 -2.41 -3.25 0.47
C CYS A 76 -1.08 -3.97 0.78
N GLY A 77 0.02 -3.40 0.31
CA GLY A 77 1.35 -4.01 0.48
C GLY A 77 1.77 -4.12 1.94
N ASN A 78 1.42 -3.14 2.79
CA ASN A 78 1.71 -3.15 4.22
C ASN A 78 0.93 -4.27 4.93
N GLY A 79 -0.38 -4.38 4.67
CA GLY A 79 -1.22 -5.45 5.19
C GLY A 79 -0.79 -6.83 4.67
N MET A 80 -0.32 -6.91 3.42
CA MET A 80 0.15 -8.18 2.86
C MET A 80 1.41 -8.69 3.56
N ARG A 81 2.33 -7.80 4.02
CA ARG A 81 3.46 -8.23 4.85
C ARG A 81 3.01 -8.83 6.19
N CYS A 82 1.97 -8.24 6.81
CA CYS A 82 1.38 -8.77 8.05
C CYS A 82 0.76 -10.16 7.82
N VAL A 83 -0.02 -10.32 6.74
CA VAL A 83 -0.60 -11.63 6.36
C VAL A 83 0.50 -12.65 6.09
N ALA A 84 1.53 -12.28 5.32
CA ALA A 84 2.64 -13.17 5.00
C ALA A 84 3.36 -13.65 6.28
N ASP A 85 3.62 -12.76 7.25
CA ASP A 85 4.24 -13.13 8.54
C ASP A 85 3.40 -14.17 9.31
N ILE A 86 2.06 -13.98 9.34
CA ILE A 86 1.16 -14.96 9.99
C ILE A 86 1.20 -16.29 9.26
N LEU A 87 1.08 -16.31 7.95
CA LEU A 87 1.07 -17.55 7.17
C LEU A 87 2.42 -18.29 7.24
N PHE A 88 3.54 -17.58 7.28
CA PHE A 88 4.87 -18.19 7.42
C PHE A 88 5.09 -18.89 8.78
N LYS A 89 4.40 -18.46 9.85
CA LYS A 89 4.46 -19.16 11.15
C LYS A 89 3.90 -20.60 11.08
N GLU A 90 2.97 -20.83 10.14
CA GLU A 90 2.34 -22.13 9.95
C GLU A 90 2.98 -22.93 8.80
N SER A 91 3.64 -22.25 7.89
CA SER A 91 4.24 -22.85 6.69
C SER A 91 5.72 -23.16 6.87
N ARG A 92 6.17 -24.27 6.26
CA ARG A 92 7.61 -24.58 6.11
C ARG A 92 8.17 -24.14 4.76
N ASN A 93 7.34 -23.50 3.92
CA ASN A 93 7.74 -23.08 2.60
C ASN A 93 8.61 -21.81 2.66
N ALA A 94 9.58 -21.70 1.76
CA ALA A 94 10.41 -20.50 1.63
C ALA A 94 9.67 -19.32 0.97
N SER A 95 8.57 -19.59 0.29
CA SER A 95 7.69 -18.58 -0.32
C SER A 95 6.24 -19.05 -0.27
N LEU A 96 5.34 -18.06 -0.30
CA LEU A 96 3.89 -18.25 -0.35
C LEU A 96 3.32 -17.49 -1.56
N MET A 97 2.25 -18.05 -2.12
CA MET A 97 1.47 -17.40 -3.14
C MET A 97 0.12 -16.98 -2.56
N VAL A 98 -0.11 -15.69 -2.42
CA VAL A 98 -1.34 -15.14 -1.85
C VAL A 98 -2.18 -14.50 -2.95
N GLU A 99 -3.42 -14.94 -3.08
CA GLU A 99 -4.38 -14.41 -4.03
C GLU A 99 -5.11 -13.21 -3.40
N THR A 100 -5.30 -12.15 -4.18
CA THR A 100 -6.17 -11.00 -3.86
C THR A 100 -7.11 -10.71 -5.02
N SER A 101 -8.02 -9.76 -4.86
CA SER A 101 -8.86 -9.30 -5.99
C SER A 101 -8.05 -8.66 -7.12
N ALA A 102 -6.82 -8.20 -6.85
CA ALA A 102 -5.91 -7.64 -7.86
C ALA A 102 -5.01 -8.70 -8.54
N GLY A 103 -5.01 -9.95 -8.07
CA GLY A 103 -4.22 -11.04 -8.62
C GLY A 103 -3.38 -11.78 -7.58
N LEU A 104 -2.44 -12.59 -8.08
CA LEU A 104 -1.53 -13.38 -7.27
C LEU A 104 -0.31 -12.55 -6.85
N LEU A 105 0.02 -12.61 -5.57
CA LEU A 105 1.18 -11.94 -4.97
C LEU A 105 2.11 -13.01 -4.37
N LYS A 106 3.35 -13.02 -4.79
CA LYS A 106 4.36 -13.89 -4.20
C LYS A 106 5.01 -13.19 -3.01
N CYS A 107 5.08 -13.92 -1.91
CA CYS A 107 5.66 -13.44 -0.66
C CYS A 107 6.82 -14.34 -0.25
N TRP A 108 7.84 -13.76 0.40
CA TRP A 108 8.96 -14.49 0.99
C TRP A 108 9.15 -14.05 2.43
N GLN A 109 9.60 -14.97 3.26
CA GLN A 109 10.06 -14.64 4.59
C GLN A 109 11.32 -13.77 4.50
N GLY A 110 11.39 -12.71 5.29
CA GLY A 110 12.56 -11.85 5.34
C GLY A 110 13.75 -12.52 6.05
N LYS A 111 14.91 -11.89 5.90
CA LYS A 111 16.17 -12.40 6.51
C LYS A 111 16.20 -12.26 8.03
N THR A 112 15.43 -11.34 8.57
CA THR A 112 15.27 -11.09 10.01
C THR A 112 13.85 -11.43 10.45
N PRO A 113 13.65 -11.82 11.73
CA PRO A 113 12.30 -12.02 12.27
C PRO A 113 11.40 -10.81 12.02
N LEU A 114 10.10 -11.05 11.86
CA LEU A 114 9.08 -10.02 11.66
C LEU A 114 9.37 -9.14 10.40
N THR A 115 10.05 -9.69 9.41
CA THR A 115 10.20 -9.05 8.10
C THR A 115 9.67 -9.96 7.00
N SER A 116 9.01 -9.35 6.03
CA SER A 116 8.48 -10.06 4.86
C SER A 116 8.76 -9.28 3.60
N THR A 117 8.93 -10.00 2.50
CA THR A 117 9.06 -9.43 1.15
C THR A 117 7.82 -9.78 0.35
N VAL A 118 7.27 -8.80 -0.34
CA VAL A 118 6.09 -8.95 -1.21
C VAL A 118 6.47 -8.52 -2.63
N ASP A 119 6.10 -9.33 -3.61
CA ASP A 119 6.18 -8.96 -5.03
C ASP A 119 5.02 -8.02 -5.35
N MET A 120 5.35 -6.78 -5.64
CA MET A 120 4.38 -5.72 -5.99
C MET A 120 4.02 -5.72 -7.49
N GLY A 121 4.54 -6.69 -8.25
CA GLY A 121 4.31 -6.85 -9.69
C GLY A 121 5.15 -5.91 -10.55
N LEU A 122 4.70 -5.73 -11.79
CA LEU A 122 5.38 -4.91 -12.80
C LEU A 122 4.93 -3.46 -12.73
N PRO A 123 5.85 -2.48 -12.77
CA PRO A 123 5.50 -1.09 -12.90
C PRO A 123 4.96 -0.81 -14.31
N ARG A 124 3.86 -0.09 -14.41
CA ARG A 124 3.33 0.40 -15.67
C ARG A 124 3.88 1.79 -15.92
N LEU A 125 4.49 1.99 -17.06
CA LEU A 125 5.31 3.17 -17.33
C LEU A 125 4.84 3.98 -18.55
N ARG A 126 3.89 3.47 -19.31
CA ARG A 126 3.29 4.20 -20.43
C ARG A 126 2.23 5.16 -19.91
N TRP A 127 2.05 6.28 -20.60
CA TRP A 127 1.12 7.33 -20.21
C TRP A 127 -0.34 6.83 -20.08
N ASP A 128 -0.77 5.94 -20.97
CA ASP A 128 -2.11 5.34 -20.97
C ASP A 128 -2.32 4.31 -19.87
N GLU A 129 -1.26 3.63 -19.44
CA GLU A 129 -1.28 2.69 -18.32
C GLU A 129 -1.21 3.40 -16.95
N ILE A 130 -0.66 4.64 -16.89
CA ILE A 130 -0.61 5.49 -15.69
C ILE A 130 -1.94 6.23 -15.47
N PRO A 131 -2.86 6.17 -16.28
CA PRO A 131 -3.85 6.88 -17.05
C PRO A 131 -3.73 8.41 -16.96
N LEU A 132 -2.74 8.96 -17.64
CA LEU A 132 -2.61 10.41 -17.81
C LEU A 132 -3.65 10.96 -18.80
N ALA A 133 -4.01 12.24 -18.65
CA ALA A 133 -5.02 12.91 -19.48
C ALA A 133 -4.59 13.10 -20.95
N ARG A 134 -3.31 13.01 -21.24
CA ARG A 134 -2.75 13.16 -22.60
C ARG A 134 -1.52 12.30 -22.78
N GLU A 135 -1.14 12.09 -24.03
CA GLU A 135 0.06 11.36 -24.42
C GLU A 135 1.35 12.04 -23.97
N PHE A 136 2.28 11.23 -23.46
CA PHE A 136 3.67 11.58 -23.17
C PHE A 136 4.57 10.47 -23.71
N CYS A 137 5.51 10.86 -24.60
CA CYS A 137 6.53 9.93 -25.09
C CYS A 137 7.50 9.51 -23.96
N ASP A 138 7.68 10.36 -22.96
CA ASP A 138 8.56 10.12 -21.83
C ASP A 138 7.87 10.47 -20.50
N THR A 139 7.62 9.46 -19.69
CA THR A 139 6.99 9.59 -18.37
C THR A 139 8.02 9.77 -17.24
N ARG A 140 9.31 9.84 -17.55
CA ARG A 140 10.36 10.14 -16.58
C ARG A 140 10.32 11.58 -16.09
N ARG A 141 9.77 12.50 -16.91
CA ARG A 141 9.54 13.90 -16.55
C ARG A 141 8.37 14.43 -17.39
N ILE A 142 7.21 14.56 -16.80
CA ILE A 142 6.06 15.12 -17.50
C ILE A 142 5.95 16.63 -17.28
N GLU A 143 5.34 17.34 -18.23
CA GLU A 143 5.06 18.77 -18.12
C GLU A 143 3.90 19.00 -17.14
N LEU A 144 4.21 19.09 -15.88
CA LEU A 144 3.30 19.42 -14.80
C LEU A 144 4.05 20.29 -13.80
N GLN A 145 3.42 21.40 -13.38
CA GLN A 145 3.98 22.26 -12.35
C GLN A 145 2.87 22.89 -11.50
N ILE A 146 3.23 23.30 -10.29
CA ILE A 146 2.38 24.05 -9.37
C ILE A 146 3.12 25.30 -8.89
N GLY A 147 2.39 26.40 -8.75
CA GLY A 147 2.94 27.71 -8.38
C GLY A 147 3.11 28.63 -9.60
N PRO A 148 3.75 29.81 -9.42
CA PRO A 148 3.98 30.77 -10.49
C PRO A 148 4.80 30.18 -11.64
N ALA A 149 4.47 30.53 -12.88
CA ALA A 149 5.13 29.97 -14.07
C ALA A 149 6.64 30.19 -14.10
N GLU A 150 7.08 31.38 -13.67
CA GLU A 150 8.51 31.77 -13.65
C GLU A 150 9.29 31.17 -12.46
N ARG A 151 8.56 30.74 -11.42
CA ARG A 151 9.16 30.15 -10.21
C ARG A 151 8.23 29.08 -9.63
N PRO A 152 8.08 27.92 -10.26
CA PRO A 152 7.20 26.88 -9.77
C PRO A 152 7.64 26.37 -8.40
N ILE A 153 6.68 26.02 -7.56
CA ILE A 153 6.92 25.39 -6.26
C ILE A 153 7.39 23.96 -6.47
N LEU A 154 6.69 23.21 -7.32
CA LEU A 154 7.04 21.86 -7.77
C LEU A 154 6.84 21.76 -9.28
N HIS A 155 7.68 20.99 -9.96
CA HIS A 155 7.58 20.80 -11.41
C HIS A 155 8.14 19.46 -11.88
N SER A 156 7.78 19.08 -13.12
CA SER A 156 8.37 17.97 -13.88
C SER A 156 8.47 16.64 -13.10
N PRO A 157 7.36 16.15 -12.52
CA PRO A 157 7.40 14.89 -11.80
C PRO A 157 7.70 13.71 -12.72
N SER A 158 8.32 12.68 -12.17
CA SER A 158 8.30 11.34 -12.76
C SER A 158 6.98 10.66 -12.41
N VAL A 159 6.42 9.88 -13.32
CA VAL A 159 5.17 9.18 -13.08
C VAL A 159 5.27 7.69 -13.39
N ALA A 160 4.57 6.89 -12.60
CA ALA A 160 4.48 5.43 -12.73
C ALA A 160 3.15 4.93 -12.15
N ASN A 161 2.74 3.70 -12.51
CA ASN A 161 1.60 3.03 -11.91
C ASN A 161 2.07 1.71 -11.30
N MET A 162 1.83 1.55 -9.99
CA MET A 162 2.12 0.35 -9.19
C MET A 162 0.83 -0.36 -8.75
N GLY A 163 -0.16 -0.43 -9.65
CA GLY A 163 -1.54 -0.81 -9.35
C GLY A 163 -2.43 0.41 -9.06
N ASN A 164 -1.82 1.55 -8.80
CA ASN A 164 -2.41 2.87 -8.67
C ASN A 164 -1.43 3.93 -9.20
N PRO A 165 -1.90 5.08 -9.72
CA PRO A 165 -1.03 6.10 -10.31
C PRO A 165 -0.27 6.89 -9.24
N HIS A 166 1.00 7.16 -9.52
CA HIS A 166 1.92 7.93 -8.69
C HIS A 166 2.59 9.04 -9.49
N ALA A 167 2.68 10.24 -8.89
CA ALA A 167 3.50 11.34 -9.35
C ALA A 167 4.57 11.64 -8.29
N VAL A 168 5.85 11.51 -8.67
CA VAL A 168 7.00 11.68 -7.80
C VAL A 168 7.72 12.97 -8.15
N PHE A 169 7.66 13.96 -7.27
CA PHE A 169 8.36 15.22 -7.39
C PHE A 169 9.71 15.15 -6.66
N TRP A 170 10.75 15.53 -7.36
CA TRP A 170 12.12 15.49 -6.86
C TRP A 170 12.45 16.80 -6.16
N VAL A 171 12.82 16.72 -4.88
CA VAL A 171 13.13 17.87 -4.02
C VAL A 171 14.44 17.64 -3.27
N ASP A 172 15.06 18.74 -2.83
CA ASP A 172 16.28 18.67 -2.02
C ASP A 172 15.99 18.37 -0.54
N ASP A 173 14.80 18.75 -0.07
CA ASP A 173 14.32 18.49 1.29
C ASP A 173 12.80 18.25 1.25
N VAL A 174 12.36 17.07 1.67
CA VAL A 174 10.94 16.70 1.70
C VAL A 174 10.14 17.47 2.77
N GLU A 175 10.81 18.00 3.79
CA GLU A 175 10.18 18.77 4.87
C GLU A 175 9.99 20.24 4.51
N ALA A 176 10.66 20.74 3.47
CA ALA A 176 10.55 22.14 3.03
C ALA A 176 9.19 22.50 2.42
N TYR A 177 8.31 21.49 2.19
CA TYR A 177 7.03 21.68 1.49
C TYR A 177 5.84 21.25 2.36
N ASP A 178 4.81 22.09 2.39
CA ASP A 178 3.53 21.75 3.02
C ASP A 178 2.71 20.82 2.09
N LEU A 179 3.04 19.53 2.14
CA LEU A 179 2.37 18.52 1.32
C LEU A 179 0.87 18.41 1.65
N GLY A 180 0.46 18.78 2.86
CA GLY A 180 -0.96 18.85 3.25
C GLY A 180 -1.76 19.87 2.44
N LYS A 181 -1.12 20.97 2.01
CA LYS A 181 -1.74 21.99 1.14
C LYS A 181 -1.58 21.67 -0.34
N ILE A 182 -0.43 21.15 -0.75
CA ILE A 182 -0.09 20.91 -2.15
C ILE A 182 -0.73 19.60 -2.64
N GLY A 183 -0.77 18.58 -1.79
CA GLY A 183 -1.24 17.24 -2.12
C GLY A 183 -2.65 17.20 -2.69
N PRO A 184 -3.67 17.80 -2.04
CA PRO A 184 -5.04 17.81 -2.57
C PRO A 184 -5.17 18.46 -3.96
N VAL A 185 -4.38 19.51 -4.22
CA VAL A 185 -4.39 20.22 -5.51
C VAL A 185 -3.82 19.34 -6.61
N LEU A 186 -2.71 18.65 -6.33
CA LEU A 186 -2.05 17.77 -7.29
C LEU A 186 -2.79 16.43 -7.45
N GLU A 187 -3.35 15.86 -6.38
CA GLU A 187 -4.18 14.66 -6.45
C GLU A 187 -5.31 14.83 -7.46
N ASN A 188 -5.98 15.99 -7.43
CA ASN A 188 -7.14 16.31 -8.27
C ASN A 188 -6.77 17.09 -9.53
N HIS A 189 -5.49 17.17 -9.88
CA HIS A 189 -5.05 17.89 -11.08
C HIS A 189 -5.61 17.24 -12.35
N PRO A 190 -6.09 18.01 -13.36
CA PRO A 190 -6.66 17.48 -14.61
C PRO A 190 -5.74 16.50 -15.37
N MET A 191 -4.43 16.55 -15.13
CA MET A 191 -3.47 15.59 -15.67
C MET A 191 -3.76 14.15 -15.23
N PHE A 192 -4.40 13.97 -14.08
CA PHE A 192 -4.73 12.66 -13.49
C PHE A 192 -6.26 12.47 -13.42
N PRO A 193 -6.93 12.04 -14.51
CA PRO A 193 -8.39 11.87 -14.52
C PRO A 193 -8.91 10.91 -13.44
N GLY A 194 -8.11 9.89 -13.08
CA GLY A 194 -8.37 8.93 -12.00
C GLY A 194 -7.79 9.35 -10.66
N ARG A 195 -7.32 10.60 -10.52
CA ARG A 195 -6.51 11.11 -9.40
C ARG A 195 -5.21 10.32 -9.21
N ALA A 196 -4.25 10.83 -8.47
CA ALA A 196 -2.95 10.18 -8.25
C ALA A 196 -2.46 10.33 -6.82
N ASN A 197 -1.58 9.43 -6.40
CA ASN A 197 -0.77 9.60 -5.20
C ASN A 197 0.36 10.58 -5.52
N ILE A 198 0.60 11.52 -4.63
CA ILE A 198 1.60 12.57 -4.81
C ILE A 198 2.73 12.37 -3.81
N SER A 199 3.93 12.16 -4.31
CA SER A 199 5.11 11.95 -3.47
C SER A 199 6.14 13.05 -3.67
N LEU A 200 6.70 13.54 -2.58
CA LEU A 200 7.96 14.28 -2.55
C LEU A 200 9.07 13.27 -2.27
N ALA A 201 10.11 13.29 -3.08
CA ALA A 201 11.23 12.37 -2.95
C ALA A 201 12.57 13.10 -2.96
N GLN A 202 13.36 12.87 -1.92
CA GLN A 202 14.71 13.38 -1.74
C GLN A 202 15.70 12.23 -1.97
N VAL A 203 16.66 12.43 -2.85
CA VAL A 203 17.74 11.46 -3.08
C VAL A 203 18.87 11.74 -2.10
N VAL A 204 19.10 10.81 -1.18
CA VAL A 204 20.20 10.88 -0.21
C VAL A 204 21.47 10.26 -0.79
N SER A 205 21.34 9.11 -1.46
CA SER A 205 22.42 8.41 -2.14
C SER A 205 21.86 7.54 -3.26
N ARG A 206 22.74 6.82 -3.98
CA ARG A 206 22.30 5.85 -4.99
C ARG A 206 21.46 4.70 -4.41
N GLU A 207 21.56 4.45 -3.12
CA GLU A 207 20.88 3.34 -2.42
C GLU A 207 19.89 3.83 -1.36
N HIS A 208 19.59 5.15 -1.31
CA HIS A 208 18.71 5.71 -0.27
C HIS A 208 17.90 6.90 -0.75
N LEU A 209 16.61 6.82 -0.51
CA LEU A 209 15.61 7.88 -0.72
C LEU A 209 14.88 8.19 0.58
N ILE A 210 14.48 9.45 0.75
CA ILE A 210 13.47 9.86 1.75
C ILE A 210 12.22 10.26 0.98
N VAL A 211 11.05 9.73 1.39
CA VAL A 211 9.80 9.96 0.66
C VAL A 211 8.68 10.33 1.63
N ARG A 212 7.92 11.36 1.28
CA ARG A 212 6.64 11.71 1.92
C ARG A 212 5.53 11.65 0.89
N THR A 213 4.38 11.10 1.27
CA THR A 213 3.29 10.86 0.32
C THR A 213 1.97 11.41 0.82
N TRP A 214 1.27 12.08 -0.08
CA TRP A 214 -0.17 12.31 -0.04
C TRP A 214 -0.84 11.21 -0.85
N GLU A 215 -1.54 10.31 -0.17
CA GLU A 215 -2.22 9.20 -0.82
C GLU A 215 -3.60 9.60 -1.35
N ARG A 216 -3.92 9.13 -2.52
CA ARG A 216 -5.20 9.32 -3.19
C ARG A 216 -6.36 8.84 -2.31
N GLY A 217 -7.20 9.80 -1.88
CA GLY A 217 -8.38 9.54 -1.05
C GLY A 217 -8.11 9.32 0.43
N ALA A 218 -6.84 9.21 0.86
CA ALA A 218 -6.48 9.00 2.26
C ALA A 218 -5.72 10.19 2.88
N GLY A 219 -5.06 11.02 2.05
CA GLY A 219 -4.32 12.16 2.53
C GLY A 219 -2.87 11.85 2.93
N LEU A 220 -2.33 12.61 3.90
CA LEU A 220 -0.99 12.34 4.42
C LEU A 220 -0.98 11.05 5.23
N THR A 221 -0.13 10.11 4.80
CA THR A 221 0.05 8.83 5.50
C THR A 221 1.48 8.68 6.01
N ARG A 222 1.66 7.80 6.99
CA ARG A 222 2.98 7.51 7.55
C ARG A 222 3.80 6.58 6.68
N ALA A 223 3.13 5.69 5.92
CA ALA A 223 3.82 4.76 5.02
C ALA A 223 2.91 4.33 3.87
N CYS A 224 3.39 4.50 2.65
CA CYS A 224 2.76 4.02 1.41
C CYS A 224 3.73 3.11 0.66
N GLY A 225 3.46 1.80 0.67
CA GLY A 225 4.32 0.81 0.02
C GLY A 225 4.42 1.00 -1.49
N SER A 226 3.30 1.25 -2.18
CA SER A 226 3.29 1.50 -3.63
C SER A 226 4.01 2.80 -4.01
N ALA A 227 3.96 3.84 -3.14
CA ALA A 227 4.70 5.07 -3.37
C ALA A 227 6.22 4.88 -3.22
N ALA A 228 6.66 4.06 -2.23
CA ALA A 228 8.06 3.69 -2.10
C ALA A 228 8.57 2.93 -3.35
N CYS A 229 7.78 1.98 -3.85
CA CYS A 229 8.08 1.26 -5.09
C CYS A 229 8.16 2.21 -6.29
N ALA A 230 7.17 3.08 -6.47
CA ALA A 230 7.14 4.07 -7.55
C ALA A 230 8.35 5.02 -7.48
N ALA A 231 8.74 5.46 -6.26
CA ALA A 231 9.89 6.35 -6.07
C ALA A 231 11.19 5.70 -6.54
N VAL A 232 11.48 4.44 -6.16
CA VAL A 232 12.70 3.74 -6.61
C VAL A 232 12.67 3.47 -8.11
N VAL A 233 11.56 3.00 -8.66
CA VAL A 233 11.40 2.81 -10.11
C VAL A 233 11.66 4.12 -10.86
N CYS A 234 11.02 5.21 -10.45
CA CYS A 234 11.20 6.53 -11.07
C CYS A 234 12.63 7.05 -10.92
N ALA A 235 13.24 6.93 -9.74
CA ALA A 235 14.62 7.37 -9.48
C ALA A 235 15.63 6.60 -10.33
N SER A 236 15.47 5.29 -10.42
CA SER A 236 16.33 4.43 -11.23
C SER A 236 16.22 4.75 -12.73
N ARG A 237 15.01 5.00 -13.23
CA ARG A 237 14.77 5.41 -14.64
C ARG A 237 15.47 6.71 -15.04
N ILE A 238 15.65 7.63 -14.10
CA ILE A 238 16.39 8.88 -14.29
C ILE A 238 17.83 8.82 -13.76
N GLN A 239 18.32 7.62 -13.45
CA GLN A 239 19.69 7.32 -13.01
C GLN A 239 20.12 8.03 -11.72
N ARG A 240 19.19 8.39 -10.85
CA ARG A 240 19.46 9.00 -9.54
C ARG A 240 19.75 7.96 -8.47
N THR A 241 19.16 6.76 -8.57
CA THR A 241 19.45 5.61 -7.70
C THR A 241 19.74 4.37 -8.51
N ASP A 242 20.24 3.35 -7.84
CA ASP A 242 20.29 2.00 -8.35
C ASP A 242 18.87 1.39 -8.37
N ARG A 243 18.70 0.21 -8.96
CA ARG A 243 17.42 -0.52 -8.97
C ARG A 243 17.06 -1.09 -7.59
N LYS A 244 17.97 -1.00 -6.63
CA LYS A 244 17.77 -1.42 -5.25
C LYS A 244 18.14 -0.28 -4.32
N ALA A 245 17.18 0.10 -3.47
CA ALA A 245 17.36 1.20 -2.53
C ALA A 245 16.49 1.03 -1.28
N THR A 246 16.95 1.62 -0.19
CA THR A 246 16.13 1.85 1.00
C THR A 246 15.31 3.11 0.81
N VAL A 247 14.05 3.06 1.17
CA VAL A 247 13.15 4.22 1.19
C VAL A 247 12.74 4.49 2.62
N SER A 248 13.21 5.62 3.17
CA SER A 248 12.76 6.11 4.48
C SER A 248 11.45 6.87 4.33
N LEU A 249 10.43 6.41 5.03
CA LEU A 249 9.11 7.00 5.14
C LEU A 249 8.90 7.52 6.57
N PRO A 250 7.94 8.41 6.84
CA PRO A 250 7.64 8.84 8.22
C PRO A 250 7.34 7.69 9.20
N GLY A 251 6.89 6.54 8.72
CA GLY A 251 6.61 5.34 9.52
C GLY A 251 7.78 4.38 9.67
N GLY A 252 8.87 4.55 8.90
CA GLY A 252 10.05 3.67 8.91
C GLY A 252 10.53 3.29 7.52
N ASP A 253 11.48 2.38 7.43
CA ASP A 253 12.21 2.04 6.22
C ASP A 253 11.62 0.84 5.48
N LEU A 254 11.59 0.93 4.15
CA LEU A 254 11.30 -0.15 3.22
C LEU A 254 12.50 -0.41 2.32
N GLY A 255 12.89 -1.67 2.14
CA GLY A 255 13.80 -2.08 1.10
C GLY A 255 13.03 -2.33 -0.20
N ILE A 256 13.36 -1.62 -1.26
CA ILE A 256 12.75 -1.78 -2.57
C ILE A 256 13.79 -2.29 -3.55
N GLU A 257 13.42 -3.29 -4.35
CA GLU A 257 14.28 -3.83 -5.40
C GLU A 257 13.47 -3.97 -6.70
N TRP A 258 13.81 -3.19 -7.71
CA TRP A 258 13.31 -3.34 -9.07
C TRP A 258 14.23 -4.31 -9.82
N ARG A 259 13.81 -5.55 -9.92
CA ARG A 259 14.58 -6.67 -10.45
C ARG A 259 14.85 -6.56 -11.96
N GLU A 260 15.72 -7.42 -12.47
CA GLU A 260 16.02 -7.51 -13.90
C GLU A 260 14.85 -8.04 -14.74
N ASP A 261 13.96 -8.82 -14.13
CA ASP A 261 12.69 -9.29 -14.73
C ASP A 261 11.55 -8.25 -14.63
N ASP A 262 11.90 -7.03 -14.24
CA ASP A 262 11.05 -5.87 -14.04
C ASP A 262 10.02 -5.99 -12.90
N HIS A 263 10.00 -7.06 -12.13
CA HIS A 263 9.23 -7.13 -10.90
C HIS A 263 9.79 -6.22 -9.82
N VAL A 264 8.90 -5.59 -9.05
CA VAL A 264 9.28 -4.74 -7.92
C VAL A 264 9.02 -5.48 -6.62
N LEU A 265 10.08 -5.76 -5.88
CA LEU A 265 9.99 -6.38 -4.56
C LEU A 265 10.01 -5.30 -3.47
N MET A 266 9.13 -5.44 -2.51
CA MET A 266 9.06 -4.57 -1.33
C MET A 266 9.29 -5.41 -0.07
N SER A 267 10.35 -5.10 0.65
CA SER A 267 10.74 -5.74 1.91
C SER A 267 10.59 -4.77 3.07
N GLY A 268 10.05 -5.21 4.18
CA GLY A 268 9.95 -4.35 5.36
C GLY A 268 9.47 -5.09 6.60
N PRO A 269 9.61 -4.45 7.77
CA PRO A 269 9.18 -5.00 9.03
C PRO A 269 7.66 -5.00 9.16
N VAL A 270 7.18 -5.84 10.06
CA VAL A 270 5.85 -5.81 10.63
C VAL A 270 5.98 -5.84 12.15
N GLU A 271 5.03 -5.26 12.85
CA GLU A 271 4.96 -5.27 14.29
C GLU A 271 3.69 -6.01 14.72
N TYR A 272 3.83 -6.94 15.65
CA TYR A 272 2.71 -7.56 16.32
C TYR A 272 2.35 -6.71 17.54
N GLU A 273 1.11 -6.23 17.61
CA GLU A 273 0.66 -5.43 18.75
C GLU A 273 -0.03 -6.30 19.80
N PHE A 274 -1.14 -6.95 19.44
CA PHE A 274 -1.88 -7.86 20.30
C PHE A 274 -2.82 -8.76 19.50
N GLU A 275 -3.38 -9.75 20.19
CA GLU A 275 -4.49 -10.57 19.68
C GLU A 275 -5.70 -10.46 20.60
N GLY A 276 -6.88 -10.72 20.07
CA GLY A 276 -8.12 -10.64 20.82
C GLY A 276 -9.27 -11.32 20.12
N ARG A 277 -10.47 -11.11 20.65
CA ARG A 277 -11.73 -11.50 20.03
C ARG A 277 -12.64 -10.29 19.93
N PHE A 278 -13.35 -10.16 18.83
CA PHE A 278 -14.34 -9.09 18.69
C PHE A 278 -15.48 -9.27 19.66
N ASP A 279 -15.92 -8.17 20.29
CA ASP A 279 -17.09 -8.17 21.16
C ASP A 279 -18.35 -8.47 20.30
N PRO A 280 -19.16 -9.47 20.68
CA PRO A 280 -20.40 -9.78 19.99
C PRO A 280 -21.36 -8.60 19.88
N ALA A 281 -21.39 -7.72 20.87
CA ALA A 281 -22.26 -6.55 20.88
C ALA A 281 -22.05 -5.59 19.70
N LEU A 282 -20.83 -5.57 19.09
CA LEU A 282 -20.52 -4.78 17.91
C LEU A 282 -21.29 -5.25 16.66
N PHE A 283 -21.76 -6.49 16.64
CA PHE A 283 -22.38 -7.15 15.47
C PHE A 283 -23.86 -7.49 15.69
N GLU A 284 -24.41 -7.04 16.81
CA GLU A 284 -25.85 -7.08 17.02
C GLU A 284 -26.49 -5.99 16.17
N THR A 285 -27.34 -6.37 15.22
CA THR A 285 -28.19 -5.38 14.51
C THR A 285 -29.05 -4.70 15.52
N ALA A 286 -28.98 -3.38 15.64
CA ALA A 286 -29.97 -2.62 16.39
C ALA A 286 -31.34 -3.02 15.83
N GLU A 287 -32.24 -3.61 16.67
CA GLU A 287 -33.61 -3.86 16.26
C GLU A 287 -34.21 -2.53 15.79
N PRO A 288 -34.91 -2.51 14.65
CA PRO A 288 -35.61 -1.29 14.25
C PRO A 288 -36.55 -0.89 15.39
N VAL A 289 -36.32 0.29 15.94
CA VAL A 289 -37.23 0.92 16.89
C VAL A 289 -38.59 0.97 16.20
N ARG A 290 -39.54 0.21 16.73
CA ARG A 290 -40.95 0.14 16.26
C ARG A 290 -41.65 1.45 16.54
#